data_1f4f59a0a15436115a8ab638cfc965ea
#
_entry.id   1f4f59a0a15436115a8ab638cfc965ea
#
_cell.length_a   1.000
_cell.length_b   1.000
_cell.length_c   1.000
_cell.angle_alpha   90.00
_cell.angle_beta   90.00
_cell.angle_gamma   90.00
#
_symmetry.space_group_name_H-M   'P 1'
#
loop_
_entity.id
_entity.type
_entity.pdbx_description
1 polymer ?
#
loop_
_entity_poly.entity_id
_entity_poly.type
_entity_poly.pdbx_seq_one_letter_code
_entity_poly.pdbx_strand_id
1 'polypeptide(L)'
;WLSVILILLASSLTNFFISTYFERKNLQEQLYLKNVDDVNSLALMLSQDDKQLTDIELLIAATFDAGHYQRIELIDPAGDSIFKRQYRGELTTDVPALAQKVFHFEVEPGIAQVSSGWNRIGTLYLESHTQYVHEALWHRTQAFFVSFIIISLVAGLIGSLVLHFILKPLDMVVEQAHRFSEKRFMTLPLPRTKEFAKVVLAMNSLAKRFKSIIEDGNKRLDELRYRGQHDELTGLANRHE
;
A
#
# COMPACT_ATOMS: atom_id res chain seq x y z
N TRP A 1 7.51 -15.63 4.94
CA TRP A 1 7.41 -14.21 5.28
C TRP A 1 7.98 -13.30 4.22
N LEU A 2 9.19 -13.57 3.75
CA LEU A 2 9.88 -12.72 2.77
C LEU A 2 9.08 -12.59 1.47
N SER A 3 8.48 -13.66 0.97
CA SER A 3 7.63 -13.65 -0.22
C SER A 3 6.35 -12.84 -0.04
N VAL A 4 5.70 -12.93 1.12
CA VAL A 4 4.48 -12.16 1.43
C VAL A 4 4.79 -10.67 1.50
N ILE A 5 5.87 -10.29 2.19
CA ILE A 5 6.33 -8.90 2.27
C ILE A 5 6.67 -8.37 0.88
N LEU A 6 7.34 -9.15 0.05
CA LEU A 6 7.74 -8.76 -1.31
C LEU A 6 6.52 -8.56 -2.22
N ILE A 7 5.51 -9.41 -2.13
CA ILE A 7 4.25 -9.27 -2.88
C ILE A 7 3.48 -8.03 -2.42
N LEU A 8 3.36 -7.80 -1.11
CA LEU A 8 2.72 -6.61 -0.56
C LEU A 8 3.44 -5.33 -1.01
N LEU A 9 4.76 -5.32 -0.98
CA LEU A 9 5.58 -4.20 -1.42
C LEU A 9 5.43 -3.94 -2.91
N ALA A 10 5.49 -4.97 -3.74
CA ALA A 10 5.28 -4.86 -5.19
C ALA A 10 3.87 -4.35 -5.53
N SER A 11 2.84 -4.90 -4.90
CA SER A 11 1.45 -4.46 -5.07
C SER A 11 1.25 -3.01 -4.64
N SER A 12 1.84 -2.62 -3.50
CA SER A 12 1.75 -1.25 -2.99
C SER A 12 2.49 -0.25 -3.89
N LEU A 13 3.70 -0.58 -4.37
CA LEU A 13 4.43 0.24 -5.33
C LEU A 13 3.64 0.43 -6.62
N THR A 14 3.08 -0.66 -7.16
CA THR A 14 2.26 -0.59 -8.38
C THR A 14 1.05 0.33 -8.17
N ASN A 15 0.34 0.19 -7.06
CA ASN A 15 -0.80 1.05 -6.74
C ASN A 15 -0.36 2.52 -6.56
N PHE A 16 0.77 2.77 -5.91
CA PHE A 16 1.32 4.12 -5.76
C PHE A 16 1.61 4.77 -7.11
N PHE A 17 2.30 4.07 -8.01
CA PHE A 17 2.61 4.61 -9.34
C PHE A 17 1.35 4.89 -10.16
N ILE A 18 0.40 3.96 -10.17
CA ILE A 18 -0.87 4.12 -10.88
C ILE A 18 -1.65 5.31 -10.31
N SER A 19 -1.81 5.37 -8.98
CA SER A 19 -2.55 6.45 -8.31
C SER A 19 -1.89 7.81 -8.57
N THR A 20 -0.57 7.91 -8.45
CA THR A 20 0.17 9.16 -8.69
C THR A 20 0.06 9.60 -10.14
N TYR A 21 0.11 8.67 -11.10
CA TYR A 21 -0.07 8.98 -12.52
C TYR A 21 -1.44 9.56 -12.83
N PHE A 22 -2.51 8.91 -12.36
CA PHE A 22 -3.88 9.40 -12.56
C PHE A 22 -4.13 10.74 -11.87
N GLU A 23 -3.64 10.89 -10.65
CA GLU A 23 -3.79 12.15 -9.91
C GLU A 23 -3.07 13.31 -10.59
N ARG A 24 -1.85 13.06 -11.06
CA ARG A 24 -1.09 14.05 -11.83
C ARG A 24 -1.89 14.51 -13.05
N LYS A 25 -2.42 13.57 -13.82
CA LYS A 25 -3.22 13.88 -15.02
C LYS A 25 -4.48 14.67 -14.66
N ASN A 26 -5.17 14.26 -13.61
CA ASN A 26 -6.38 14.92 -13.15
C ASN A 26 -6.13 16.37 -12.69
N LEU A 27 -5.05 16.57 -11.91
CA LEU A 27 -4.65 17.91 -11.47
C LEU A 27 -4.21 18.82 -12.64
N GLN A 28 -3.51 18.27 -13.65
CA GLN A 28 -3.18 19.00 -14.87
C GLN A 28 -4.43 19.47 -15.61
N GLU A 29 -5.39 18.56 -15.79
CA GLU A 29 -6.66 18.88 -16.46
C GLU A 29 -7.48 19.92 -15.69
N GLN A 30 -7.57 19.76 -14.37
CA GLN A 30 -8.26 20.74 -13.52
C GLN A 30 -7.61 22.12 -13.59
N LEU A 31 -6.27 22.19 -13.55
CA LEU A 31 -5.56 23.46 -13.61
C LEU A 31 -5.67 24.11 -15.00
N TYR A 32 -5.64 23.30 -16.06
CA TYR A 32 -5.90 23.76 -17.42
C TYR A 32 -7.32 24.33 -17.58
N LEU A 33 -8.34 23.59 -17.12
CA LEU A 33 -9.73 24.09 -17.16
C LEU A 33 -9.89 25.38 -16.37
N LYS A 34 -9.26 25.46 -15.19
CA LYS A 34 -9.23 26.71 -14.42
C LYS A 34 -8.59 27.85 -15.20
N ASN A 35 -7.44 27.61 -15.84
CA ASN A 35 -6.78 28.64 -16.67
C ASN A 35 -7.70 29.11 -17.79
N VAL A 36 -8.44 28.20 -18.44
CA VAL A 36 -9.40 28.51 -19.50
C VAL A 36 -10.58 29.33 -18.97
N ASP A 37 -11.14 28.94 -17.84
CA ASP A 37 -12.28 29.65 -17.23
C ASP A 37 -11.87 31.06 -16.76
N ASP A 38 -10.72 31.18 -16.09
CA ASP A 38 -10.20 32.45 -15.60
C ASP A 38 -9.83 33.41 -16.75
N VAL A 39 -9.18 32.88 -17.80
CA VAL A 39 -8.82 33.71 -18.97
C VAL A 39 -10.03 34.18 -19.74
N ASN A 40 -11.06 33.34 -19.91
CA ASN A 40 -12.31 33.72 -20.56
C ASN A 40 -13.06 34.79 -19.74
N SER A 41 -13.12 34.61 -18.42
CA SER A 41 -13.75 35.59 -17.52
C SER A 41 -13.04 36.95 -17.58
N LEU A 42 -11.70 36.94 -17.54
CA LEU A 42 -10.91 38.15 -17.65
C LEU A 42 -11.03 38.80 -19.04
N ALA A 43 -10.97 37.99 -20.11
CA ALA A 43 -11.16 38.47 -21.47
C ALA A 43 -12.52 39.13 -21.68
N LEU A 44 -13.59 38.54 -21.10
CA LEU A 44 -14.93 39.12 -21.14
C LEU A 44 -14.97 40.46 -20.39
N MET A 45 -14.37 40.55 -19.21
CA MET A 45 -14.27 41.83 -18.44
C MET A 45 -13.49 42.89 -19.22
N LEU A 46 -12.42 42.50 -19.91
CA LEU A 46 -11.61 43.43 -20.72
C LEU A 46 -12.33 43.87 -21.99
N SER A 47 -13.24 43.06 -22.51
CA SER A 47 -14.01 43.34 -23.73
C SER A 47 -15.30 44.14 -23.48
N GLN A 48 -15.70 44.31 -22.20
CA GLN A 48 -16.84 45.15 -21.82
C GLN A 48 -16.42 46.63 -21.83
N ASP A 49 -17.24 47.47 -22.45
CA ASP A 49 -17.05 48.92 -22.63
C ASP A 49 -15.77 49.28 -23.44
N ASP A 50 -15.75 50.49 -23.97
CA ASP A 50 -14.61 51.01 -24.76
C ASP A 50 -13.50 51.44 -23.80
N LYS A 51 -12.81 50.45 -23.17
CA LYS A 51 -11.78 50.64 -22.14
C LYS A 51 -10.49 51.20 -22.77
N GLN A 52 -9.90 52.18 -22.08
CA GLN A 52 -8.57 52.67 -22.42
C GLN A 52 -7.49 51.61 -22.03
N LEU A 53 -6.36 51.61 -22.71
CA LEU A 53 -5.22 50.71 -22.44
C LEU A 53 -4.78 50.72 -20.97
N THR A 54 -4.90 51.88 -20.30
CA THR A 54 -4.60 52.06 -18.88
C THR A 54 -5.57 51.31 -17.96
N ASP A 55 -6.86 51.22 -18.34
CA ASP A 55 -7.86 50.48 -17.58
C ASP A 55 -7.65 48.97 -17.73
N ILE A 56 -7.26 48.51 -18.94
CA ILE A 56 -6.88 47.14 -19.24
C ILE A 56 -5.67 46.71 -18.39
N GLU A 57 -4.63 47.57 -18.34
CA GLU A 57 -3.44 47.30 -17.50
C GLU A 57 -3.79 47.19 -16.03
N LEU A 58 -4.60 48.11 -15.51
CA LEU A 58 -5.01 48.13 -14.10
C LEU A 58 -5.82 46.85 -13.76
N LEU A 59 -6.73 46.42 -14.64
CA LEU A 59 -7.54 45.24 -14.42
C LEU A 59 -6.72 43.97 -14.45
N ILE A 60 -5.76 43.85 -15.41
CA ILE A 60 -4.82 42.73 -15.46
C ILE A 60 -3.94 42.71 -14.18
N ALA A 61 -3.43 43.85 -13.76
CA ALA A 61 -2.64 43.97 -12.54
C ALA A 61 -3.43 43.56 -11.30
N ALA A 62 -4.65 44.11 -11.13
CA ALA A 62 -5.52 43.78 -10.01
C ALA A 62 -5.89 42.28 -9.98
N THR A 63 -6.17 41.69 -11.14
CA THR A 63 -6.46 40.26 -11.26
C THR A 63 -5.24 39.40 -10.92
N PHE A 64 -4.06 39.80 -11.39
CA PHE A 64 -2.81 39.16 -11.08
C PHE A 64 -2.49 39.18 -9.58
N ASP A 65 -2.64 40.34 -8.94
CA ASP A 65 -2.35 40.53 -7.52
C ASP A 65 -3.37 39.84 -6.59
N ALA A 66 -4.62 39.73 -7.02
CA ALA A 66 -5.69 39.03 -6.30
C ALA A 66 -5.66 37.51 -6.45
N GLY A 67 -5.03 36.99 -7.50
CA GLY A 67 -5.02 35.58 -7.84
C GLY A 67 -3.64 34.91 -7.67
N HIS A 68 -3.64 33.59 -7.85
CA HIS A 68 -2.43 32.77 -7.76
C HIS A 68 -1.94 32.45 -9.18
N TYR A 69 -1.53 33.48 -9.93
CA TYR A 69 -1.10 33.35 -11.31
C TYR A 69 0.42 33.42 -11.44
N GLN A 70 0.97 32.52 -12.28
CA GLN A 70 2.37 32.53 -12.66
C GLN A 70 2.65 33.63 -13.69
N ARG A 71 1.72 33.76 -14.66
CA ARG A 71 1.85 34.74 -15.75
C ARG A 71 0.48 35.14 -16.29
N ILE A 72 0.28 36.44 -16.53
CA ILE A 72 -0.79 36.97 -17.35
C ILE A 72 -0.14 37.85 -18.41
N GLU A 73 -0.43 37.60 -19.68
CA GLU A 73 0.18 38.30 -20.81
C GLU A 73 -0.85 38.58 -21.88
N LEU A 74 -0.95 39.85 -22.30
CA LEU A 74 -1.80 40.27 -23.43
C LEU A 74 -0.88 40.58 -24.62
N ILE A 75 -1.09 39.87 -25.72
CA ILE A 75 -0.33 40.00 -26.97
C ILE A 75 -1.21 40.60 -28.04
N ASP A 76 -0.72 41.59 -28.76
CA ASP A 76 -1.45 42.22 -29.86
C ASP A 76 -1.57 41.30 -31.11
N PRO A 77 -2.36 41.67 -32.13
CA PRO A 77 -2.45 40.88 -33.36
C PRO A 77 -1.16 40.86 -34.19
N ALA A 78 -0.19 41.73 -33.92
CA ALA A 78 1.13 41.75 -34.57
C ALA A 78 2.11 40.79 -33.90
N GLY A 79 1.80 40.34 -32.67
CA GLY A 79 2.63 39.41 -31.89
C GLY A 79 3.47 40.10 -30.82
N ASP A 80 3.28 41.41 -30.61
CA ASP A 80 4.00 42.16 -29.58
C ASP A 80 3.24 42.09 -28.24
N SER A 81 4.00 41.97 -27.15
CA SER A 81 3.44 41.91 -25.79
C SER A 81 3.03 43.32 -25.35
N ILE A 82 1.73 43.57 -25.23
CA ILE A 82 1.17 44.85 -24.74
C ILE A 82 1.39 44.96 -23.23
N PHE A 83 0.97 43.92 -22.50
CA PHE A 83 1.09 43.84 -21.05
C PHE A 83 1.56 42.45 -20.64
N LYS A 84 2.52 42.39 -19.70
CA LYS A 84 3.02 41.18 -19.12
C LYS A 84 3.23 41.32 -17.63
N ARG A 85 2.55 40.51 -16.85
CA ARG A 85 2.81 40.32 -15.44
C ARG A 85 3.27 38.89 -15.23
N GLN A 86 4.38 38.76 -14.51
CA GLN A 86 4.96 37.44 -14.19
C GLN A 86 5.43 37.43 -12.75
N TYR A 87 5.11 36.38 -12.03
CA TYR A 87 5.61 36.19 -10.68
C TYR A 87 7.12 35.95 -10.72
N ARG A 88 7.86 36.74 -9.93
CA ARG A 88 9.32 36.67 -9.83
C ARG A 88 9.81 36.19 -8.46
N GLY A 89 8.89 35.80 -7.55
CA GLY A 89 9.23 35.30 -6.23
C GLY A 89 9.77 33.88 -6.31
N GLU A 90 10.65 33.50 -5.37
CA GLU A 90 10.96 32.11 -5.12
C GLU A 90 9.72 31.43 -4.56
N LEU A 91 9.31 30.33 -5.18
CA LEU A 91 8.23 29.51 -4.67
C LEU A 91 8.73 28.83 -3.40
N THR A 92 8.37 29.38 -2.25
CA THR A 92 8.63 28.74 -0.95
C THR A 92 7.66 27.57 -0.81
N THR A 93 8.09 26.40 -1.18
CA THR A 93 7.34 25.15 -0.98
C THR A 93 8.04 24.30 0.06
N ASP A 94 7.29 23.72 1.00
CA ASP A 94 7.78 22.72 1.95
C ASP A 94 8.11 21.38 1.28
N VAL A 95 8.06 21.36 -0.06
CA VAL A 95 8.31 20.15 -0.87
C VAL A 95 9.81 19.99 -1.11
N PRO A 96 10.41 18.84 -0.74
CA PRO A 96 11.83 18.58 -0.98
C PRO A 96 12.21 18.74 -2.45
N ALA A 97 13.42 19.28 -2.72
CA ALA A 97 13.90 19.55 -4.07
C ALA A 97 13.90 18.32 -5.01
N LEU A 98 14.12 17.14 -4.45
CA LEU A 98 14.01 15.87 -5.19
C LEU A 98 12.58 15.59 -5.65
N ALA A 99 11.58 15.84 -4.78
CA ALA A 99 10.18 15.64 -5.13
C ALA A 99 9.71 16.66 -6.18
N GLN A 100 10.19 17.89 -6.11
CA GLN A 100 9.91 18.91 -7.15
C GLN A 100 10.41 18.49 -8.53
N LYS A 101 11.60 17.86 -8.61
CA LYS A 101 12.13 17.33 -9.89
C LYS A 101 11.33 16.14 -10.42
N VAL A 102 10.89 15.26 -9.55
CA VAL A 102 10.09 14.08 -9.91
C VAL A 102 8.67 14.47 -10.34
N PHE A 103 8.11 15.48 -9.67
CA PHE A 103 6.77 16.01 -9.97
C PHE A 103 6.85 17.24 -10.88
N HIS A 104 7.68 17.20 -11.94
CA HIS A 104 7.71 18.30 -12.90
C HIS A 104 6.35 18.45 -13.58
N PHE A 105 5.77 19.66 -13.48
CA PHE A 105 4.45 19.99 -13.97
C PHE A 105 4.53 21.07 -15.04
N GLU A 106 4.07 20.75 -16.24
CA GLU A 106 3.80 21.73 -17.29
C GLU A 106 2.29 21.77 -17.49
N VAL A 107 1.72 22.94 -17.32
CA VAL A 107 0.30 23.19 -17.57
C VAL A 107 0.19 24.16 -18.72
N GLU A 108 -0.63 23.83 -19.69
CA GLU A 108 -0.90 24.71 -20.82
C GLU A 108 -1.61 25.99 -20.33
N PRO A 109 -1.20 27.17 -20.83
CA PRO A 109 -1.89 28.42 -20.51
C PRO A 109 -3.31 28.42 -21.05
N GLY A 110 -4.24 29.04 -20.33
CA GLY A 110 -5.53 29.43 -20.88
C GLY A 110 -5.35 30.54 -21.91
N ILE A 111 -6.05 30.47 -23.02
CA ILE A 111 -5.97 31.41 -24.13
C ILE A 111 -7.35 31.95 -24.45
N ALA A 112 -7.51 33.28 -24.47
CA ALA A 112 -8.75 33.92 -24.88
C ALA A 112 -8.48 35.18 -25.75
N GLN A 113 -9.45 35.54 -26.57
CA GLN A 113 -9.35 36.74 -27.39
C GLN A 113 -10.02 37.91 -26.67
N VAL A 114 -9.37 39.07 -26.70
CA VAL A 114 -9.89 40.32 -26.17
C VAL A 114 -10.22 41.25 -27.34
N SER A 115 -11.45 41.78 -27.36
CA SER A 115 -11.90 42.70 -28.42
C SER A 115 -12.71 43.86 -27.83
N SER A 116 -12.59 45.05 -28.39
CA SER A 116 -13.44 46.18 -28.10
C SER A 116 -14.34 46.44 -29.29
N GLY A 117 -15.62 46.12 -29.13
CA GLY A 117 -16.59 46.15 -30.24
C GLY A 117 -16.16 45.23 -31.41
N TRP A 118 -15.89 45.83 -32.56
CA TRP A 118 -15.43 45.10 -33.77
C TRP A 118 -13.94 44.99 -33.90
N ASN A 119 -13.17 45.67 -33.01
CA ASN A 119 -11.72 45.67 -33.08
C ASN A 119 -11.11 44.65 -32.15
N ARG A 120 -10.27 43.77 -32.68
CA ARG A 120 -9.51 42.80 -31.90
C ARG A 120 -8.33 43.54 -31.23
N ILE A 121 -8.31 43.59 -29.89
CA ILE A 121 -7.22 44.20 -29.10
C ILE A 121 -6.03 43.23 -29.07
N GLY A 122 -6.28 41.95 -28.81
CA GLY A 122 -5.20 40.97 -28.70
C GLY A 122 -5.67 39.61 -28.22
N THR A 123 -4.67 38.80 -27.87
CA THR A 123 -4.86 37.47 -27.29
C THR A 123 -4.30 37.47 -25.87
N LEU A 124 -5.12 37.07 -24.92
CA LEU A 124 -4.78 36.97 -23.51
C LEU A 124 -4.30 35.56 -23.18
N TYR A 125 -3.18 35.46 -22.54
CA TYR A 125 -2.60 34.23 -22.00
C TYR A 125 -2.60 34.30 -20.48
N LEU A 126 -3.09 33.23 -19.81
CA LEU A 126 -3.15 33.15 -18.37
C LEU A 126 -2.62 31.79 -17.91
N GLU A 127 -1.69 31.81 -16.98
CA GLU A 127 -1.06 30.63 -16.42
C GLU A 127 -1.11 30.71 -14.90
N SER A 128 -1.70 29.71 -14.24
CA SER A 128 -1.77 29.60 -12.79
C SER A 128 -0.48 29.03 -12.21
N HIS A 129 -0.20 29.37 -10.93
CA HIS A 129 0.89 28.76 -10.17
C HIS A 129 0.70 27.26 -9.98
N THR A 130 1.77 26.50 -10.20
CA THR A 130 1.80 25.04 -9.97
C THR A 130 2.14 24.65 -8.52
N GLN A 131 2.41 25.64 -7.66
CA GLN A 131 2.79 25.43 -6.25
C GLN A 131 1.79 24.57 -5.50
N TYR A 132 0.51 24.92 -5.57
CA TYR A 132 -0.58 24.17 -4.91
C TYR A 132 -0.59 22.69 -5.33
N VAL A 133 -0.26 22.41 -6.58
CA VAL A 133 -0.23 21.05 -7.11
C VAL A 133 0.92 20.25 -6.50
N HIS A 134 2.10 20.87 -6.37
CA HIS A 134 3.25 20.22 -5.74
C HIS A 134 2.98 19.91 -4.26
N GLU A 135 2.38 20.83 -3.53
CA GLU A 135 2.00 20.64 -2.13
C GLU A 135 0.94 19.54 -1.98
N ALA A 136 -0.09 19.55 -2.82
CA ALA A 136 -1.15 18.54 -2.80
C ALA A 136 -0.59 17.13 -3.08
N LEU A 137 0.28 16.98 -4.09
CA LEU A 137 0.94 15.71 -4.41
C LEU A 137 1.88 15.26 -3.29
N TRP A 138 2.61 16.18 -2.66
CA TRP A 138 3.50 15.87 -1.56
C TRP A 138 2.76 15.36 -0.33
N HIS A 139 1.70 16.07 0.11
CA HIS A 139 0.86 15.63 1.22
C HIS A 139 0.23 14.26 0.97
N ARG A 140 -0.22 14.03 -0.26
CA ARG A 140 -0.79 12.73 -0.64
C ARG A 140 0.24 11.62 -0.63
N THR A 141 1.46 11.90 -1.08
CA THR A 141 2.59 10.97 -1.01
C THR A 141 2.94 10.61 0.43
N GLN A 142 2.99 11.60 1.33
CA GLN A 142 3.21 11.35 2.76
C GLN A 142 2.10 10.49 3.37
N ALA A 143 0.83 10.82 3.09
CA ALA A 143 -0.32 10.03 3.57
C ALA A 143 -0.28 8.58 3.07
N PHE A 144 0.15 8.37 1.83
CA PHE A 144 0.35 7.03 1.26
C PHE A 144 1.41 6.24 2.04
N PHE A 145 2.58 6.81 2.29
CA PHE A 145 3.64 6.12 3.04
C PHE A 145 3.24 5.81 4.48
N VAL A 146 2.57 6.75 5.16
CA VAL A 146 2.04 6.52 6.51
C VAL A 146 1.02 5.38 6.51
N SER A 147 0.07 5.39 5.58
CA SER A 147 -0.93 4.32 5.44
C SER A 147 -0.27 2.97 5.13
N PHE A 148 0.74 2.95 4.26
CA PHE A 148 1.49 1.74 3.93
C PHE A 148 2.20 1.14 5.14
N ILE A 149 2.84 1.98 5.97
CA ILE A 149 3.51 1.53 7.20
C ILE A 149 2.49 0.93 8.17
N ILE A 150 1.35 1.60 8.39
CA ILE A 150 0.29 1.11 9.27
C ILE A 150 -0.25 -0.23 8.80
N ILE A 151 -0.60 -0.35 7.51
CA ILE A 151 -1.12 -1.59 6.91
C ILE A 151 -0.09 -2.72 7.03
N SER A 152 1.19 -2.43 6.77
CA SER A 152 2.28 -3.40 6.87
C SER A 152 2.47 -3.91 8.30
N LEU A 153 2.40 -3.02 9.29
CA LEU A 153 2.47 -3.40 10.71
C LEU A 153 1.29 -4.28 11.12
N VAL A 154 0.07 -3.90 10.75
CA VAL A 154 -1.14 -4.67 11.04
C VAL A 154 -1.09 -6.05 10.36
N ALA A 155 -0.73 -6.10 9.07
CA ALA A 155 -0.60 -7.35 8.33
C ALA A 155 0.49 -8.25 8.93
N GLY A 156 1.62 -7.67 9.33
CA GLY A 156 2.72 -8.38 10.01
C GLY A 156 2.28 -8.98 11.34
N LEU A 157 1.54 -8.21 12.14
CA LEU A 157 1.03 -8.65 13.43
C LEU A 157 0.01 -9.79 13.27
N ILE A 158 -0.97 -9.62 12.38
CA ILE A 158 -1.98 -10.64 12.08
C ILE A 158 -1.30 -11.91 11.56
N GLY A 159 -0.39 -11.78 10.59
CA GLY A 159 0.33 -12.91 10.04
C GLY A 159 1.18 -13.64 11.08
N SER A 160 1.84 -12.90 11.99
CA SER A 160 2.60 -13.49 13.11
C SER A 160 1.70 -14.28 14.06
N LEU A 161 0.53 -13.73 14.40
CA LEU A 161 -0.47 -14.42 15.21
C LEU A 161 -0.96 -15.70 14.55
N VAL A 162 -1.35 -15.63 13.27
CA VAL A 162 -1.82 -16.79 12.50
C VAL A 162 -0.72 -17.87 12.46
N LEU A 163 0.51 -17.49 12.17
CA LEU A 163 1.63 -18.42 12.12
C LEU A 163 1.91 -19.07 13.48
N HIS A 164 1.84 -18.30 14.56
CA HIS A 164 1.98 -18.83 15.92
C HIS A 164 0.88 -19.86 16.24
N PHE A 165 -0.38 -19.58 15.87
CA PHE A 165 -1.49 -20.50 16.08
C PHE A 165 -1.41 -21.77 15.22
N ILE A 166 -0.75 -21.71 14.05
CA ILE A 166 -0.57 -22.85 13.16
C ILE A 166 0.68 -23.68 13.55
N LEU A 167 1.83 -23.02 13.78
CA LEU A 167 3.09 -23.72 14.02
C LEU A 167 3.13 -24.40 15.39
N LYS A 168 2.60 -23.77 16.43
CA LYS A 168 2.62 -24.34 17.79
C LYS A 168 1.97 -25.73 17.91
N PRO A 169 0.77 -25.98 17.35
CA PRO A 169 0.19 -27.34 17.33
C PRO A 169 1.00 -28.32 16.48
N LEU A 170 1.64 -27.85 15.39
CA LEU A 170 2.46 -28.71 14.54
C LEU A 170 3.71 -29.19 15.27
N ASP A 171 4.38 -28.31 16.00
CA ASP A 171 5.56 -28.65 16.83
C ASP A 171 5.18 -29.72 17.88
N MET A 172 4.01 -29.62 18.50
CA MET A 172 3.52 -30.63 19.44
C MET A 172 3.33 -32.01 18.79
N VAL A 173 2.82 -32.06 17.55
CA VAL A 173 2.64 -33.32 16.81
C VAL A 173 3.98 -33.94 16.44
N VAL A 174 4.93 -33.11 15.98
CA VAL A 174 6.30 -33.55 15.65
C VAL A 174 7.00 -34.10 16.90
N GLU A 175 6.90 -33.41 18.02
CA GLU A 175 7.48 -33.84 19.30
C GLU A 175 6.86 -35.17 19.76
N GLN A 176 5.54 -35.35 19.61
CA GLN A 176 4.88 -36.63 19.93
C GLN A 176 5.40 -37.78 19.05
N ALA A 177 5.57 -37.52 17.74
CA ALA A 177 6.11 -38.52 16.82
C ALA A 177 7.54 -38.91 17.21
N HIS A 178 8.35 -37.97 17.65
CA HIS A 178 9.71 -38.22 18.14
C HIS A 178 9.71 -39.09 19.42
N ARG A 179 8.80 -38.79 20.37
CA ARG A 179 8.64 -39.57 21.61
C ARG A 179 8.15 -41.00 21.36
N PHE A 180 7.45 -41.24 20.26
CA PHE A 180 7.07 -42.62 19.87
C PHE A 180 8.29 -43.47 19.53
N SER A 181 9.32 -42.91 18.93
CA SER A 181 10.57 -43.64 18.63
C SER A 181 11.30 -44.04 19.92
N GLU A 182 11.10 -43.31 21.02
CA GLU A 182 11.66 -43.60 22.36
C GLU A 182 10.75 -44.53 23.21
N LYS A 183 9.72 -45.12 22.62
CA LYS A 183 8.71 -45.96 23.30
C LYS A 183 7.92 -45.26 24.41
N ARG A 184 7.86 -43.91 24.37
CA ARG A 184 7.10 -43.07 25.30
C ARG A 184 5.76 -42.69 24.67
N PHE A 185 4.71 -43.49 24.96
CA PHE A 185 3.36 -43.29 24.40
C PHE A 185 2.55 -42.31 25.25
N MET A 186 2.77 -41.01 25.01
CA MET A 186 1.99 -39.96 25.71
C MET A 186 0.88 -39.42 24.79
N THR A 187 -0.25 -39.05 25.38
CA THR A 187 -1.34 -38.37 24.67
C THR A 187 -1.20 -36.87 24.80
N LEU A 188 -1.48 -36.16 23.72
CA LEU A 188 -1.44 -34.69 23.68
C LEU A 188 -2.80 -34.08 24.03
N PRO A 189 -2.84 -32.89 24.64
CA PRO A 189 -4.06 -32.12 24.81
C PRO A 189 -4.61 -31.66 23.47
N LEU A 190 -5.94 -31.55 23.36
CA LEU A 190 -6.60 -31.14 22.13
C LEU A 190 -6.38 -29.64 21.89
N PRO A 191 -5.90 -29.27 20.69
CA PRO A 191 -5.77 -27.88 20.30
C PRO A 191 -7.13 -27.24 20.03
N ARG A 192 -7.18 -25.91 20.07
CA ARG A 192 -8.42 -25.12 19.85
C ARG A 192 -8.93 -25.16 18.41
N THR A 193 -8.09 -25.42 17.44
CA THR A 193 -8.46 -25.47 16.02
C THR A 193 -9.01 -26.84 15.64
N LYS A 194 -10.15 -26.88 14.97
CA LYS A 194 -10.87 -28.12 14.61
C LYS A 194 -10.03 -29.06 13.71
N GLU A 195 -9.25 -28.47 12.82
CA GLU A 195 -8.39 -29.18 11.87
C GLU A 195 -7.27 -29.92 12.60
N PHE A 196 -6.56 -29.23 13.48
CA PHE A 196 -5.49 -29.83 14.29
C PHE A 196 -6.03 -30.78 15.37
N ALA A 197 -7.23 -30.53 15.91
CA ALA A 197 -7.87 -31.45 16.84
C ALA A 197 -8.08 -32.85 16.22
N LYS A 198 -8.46 -32.93 14.95
CA LYS A 198 -8.59 -34.20 14.22
C LYS A 198 -7.25 -34.95 14.11
N VAL A 199 -6.18 -34.22 13.79
CA VAL A 199 -4.83 -34.79 13.71
C VAL A 199 -4.36 -35.32 15.07
N VAL A 200 -4.53 -34.54 16.13
CA VAL A 200 -4.15 -34.93 17.51
C VAL A 200 -4.98 -36.11 17.99
N LEU A 201 -6.29 -36.18 17.69
CA LEU A 201 -7.12 -37.33 18.00
C LEU A 201 -6.64 -38.60 17.31
N ALA A 202 -6.31 -38.53 16.03
CA ALA A 202 -5.75 -39.66 15.27
C ALA A 202 -4.41 -40.13 15.86
N MET A 203 -3.51 -39.17 16.17
CA MET A 203 -2.22 -39.49 16.81
C MET A 203 -2.39 -40.09 18.21
N ASN A 204 -3.28 -39.58 19.03
CA ASN A 204 -3.59 -40.16 20.35
C ASN A 204 -4.17 -41.58 20.24
N SER A 205 -5.00 -41.83 19.22
CA SER A 205 -5.52 -43.16 18.93
C SER A 205 -4.41 -44.16 18.54
N LEU A 206 -3.48 -43.73 17.68
CA LEU A 206 -2.29 -44.50 17.32
C LEU A 206 -1.43 -44.77 18.54
N ALA A 207 -1.17 -43.77 19.38
CA ALA A 207 -0.39 -43.92 20.62
C ALA A 207 -0.98 -45.03 21.52
N LYS A 208 -2.30 -45.00 21.73
CA LYS A 208 -2.99 -46.03 22.54
C LYS A 208 -2.88 -47.44 21.94
N ARG A 209 -3.03 -47.54 20.60
CA ARG A 209 -2.89 -48.85 19.90
C ARG A 209 -1.45 -49.39 20.00
N PHE A 210 -0.44 -48.58 19.77
CA PHE A 210 0.94 -49.00 19.89
C PHE A 210 1.30 -49.44 21.32
N LYS A 211 0.81 -48.71 22.32
CA LYS A 211 0.98 -49.06 23.74
C LYS A 211 0.39 -50.44 24.02
N SER A 212 -0.86 -50.70 23.59
CA SER A 212 -1.52 -52.00 23.77
C SER A 212 -0.75 -53.12 23.07
N ILE A 213 -0.30 -52.94 21.82
CA ILE A 213 0.46 -53.96 21.09
C ILE A 213 1.76 -54.31 21.83
N ILE A 214 2.47 -53.34 22.36
CA ILE A 214 3.73 -53.56 23.10
C ILE A 214 3.45 -54.25 24.43
N GLU A 215 2.41 -53.84 25.17
CA GLU A 215 2.01 -54.46 26.44
C GLU A 215 1.60 -55.93 26.22
N ASP A 216 0.82 -56.20 25.17
CA ASP A 216 0.39 -57.56 24.81
C ASP A 216 1.58 -58.40 24.31
N GLY A 217 2.49 -57.79 23.55
CA GLY A 217 3.73 -58.46 23.13
C GLY A 217 4.64 -58.81 24.33
N ASN A 218 4.79 -57.91 25.30
CA ASN A 218 5.58 -58.19 26.50
C ASN A 218 4.95 -59.32 27.35
N LYS A 219 3.61 -59.29 27.52
CA LYS A 219 2.90 -60.39 28.25
C LYS A 219 3.12 -61.74 27.60
N ARG A 220 3.01 -61.80 26.26
CA ARG A 220 3.27 -63.05 25.50
C ARG A 220 4.72 -63.50 25.65
N LEU A 221 5.69 -62.60 25.63
CA LEU A 221 7.09 -62.92 25.85
C LEU A 221 7.33 -63.43 27.27
N ASP A 222 6.70 -62.87 28.27
CA ASP A 222 6.80 -63.29 29.67
C ASP A 222 6.13 -64.68 29.85
N GLU A 223 4.98 -64.94 29.22
CA GLU A 223 4.35 -66.27 29.20
C GLU A 223 5.26 -67.33 28.51
N LEU A 224 5.84 -66.99 27.35
CA LEU A 224 6.75 -67.88 26.67
C LEU A 224 8.02 -68.17 27.51
N ARG A 225 8.59 -67.18 28.15
CA ARG A 225 9.72 -67.33 29.08
C ARG A 225 9.35 -68.18 30.25
N TYR A 226 8.15 -67.96 30.84
CA TYR A 226 7.69 -68.77 31.94
C TYR A 226 7.52 -70.24 31.54
N ARG A 227 6.86 -70.55 30.38
CA ARG A 227 6.74 -71.91 29.85
C ARG A 227 8.08 -72.54 29.48
N GLY A 228 9.05 -71.75 28.99
CA GLY A 228 10.39 -72.24 28.69
C GLY A 228 11.23 -72.59 29.94
N GLN A 229 10.92 -71.88 31.05
CA GLN A 229 11.68 -72.03 32.30
C GLN A 229 11.03 -73.05 33.29
N HIS A 230 9.73 -73.38 33.06
CA HIS A 230 9.00 -74.32 33.93
C HIS A 230 8.39 -75.47 33.13
N ASP A 231 8.43 -76.66 33.71
CA ASP A 231 7.77 -77.83 33.17
C ASP A 231 6.28 -77.72 33.29
N GLU A 232 5.52 -77.90 32.17
CA GLU A 232 4.06 -77.74 32.12
C GLU A 232 3.26 -78.67 33.01
N LEU A 233 3.81 -79.85 33.38
CA LEU A 233 3.15 -80.88 34.20
C LEU A 233 3.42 -80.73 35.69
N THR A 234 4.63 -80.33 36.03
CA THR A 234 5.06 -80.35 37.45
C THR A 234 5.18 -78.93 37.99
N GLY A 235 5.17 -77.89 37.17
CA GLY A 235 5.36 -76.46 37.58
C GLY A 235 6.75 -76.16 38.13
N LEU A 236 7.68 -77.12 38.09
CA LEU A 236 9.07 -76.92 38.57
C LEU A 236 9.96 -76.33 37.50
N ALA A 237 11.03 -75.64 37.92
CA ALA A 237 11.97 -75.06 37.02
C ALA A 237 12.59 -76.12 36.04
N ASN A 238 12.46 -75.83 34.74
CA ASN A 238 12.97 -76.72 33.69
C ASN A 238 14.52 -76.65 33.69
N ARG A 239 15.19 -77.77 33.63
CA ARG A 239 16.65 -77.83 33.62
C ARG A 239 17.20 -77.43 32.23
N HIS A 240 17.32 -76.17 32.00
CA HIS A 240 18.12 -75.63 30.87
C HIS A 240 19.42 -75.03 31.39
N GLU A 241 20.51 -75.67 31.01
CA GLU A 241 21.84 -75.07 31.10
C GLU A 241 21.96 -73.88 30.14
#